data_c3ebd2ec21b4ccca3560ae2e18b839c1
#
_entry.id   c3ebd2ec21b4ccca3560ae2e18b839c1
#
_cell.length_a   1.000
_cell.length_b   1.000
_cell.length_c   1.000
_cell.angle_alpha   90.00
_cell.angle_beta   90.00
_cell.angle_gamma   90.00
#
_symmetry.space_group_name_H-M   'P 1'
#
loop_
_entity.id
_entity.type
_entity.pdbx_description
1 polymer ?
#
loop_
_entity_poly.entity_id
_entity_poly.type
_entity_poly.pdbx_seq_one_letter_code
_entity_poly.pdbx_strand_id
1 'polypeptide(L)'
;MKYFAEMINSLNFDRVFVVDPHSSVVAATIKNCNVINTNIFVSNVLDMLIHDGITPIMFFPDEGAMKRYSKGIKIPYAFGVKKREWGTGRILGLDVMGIKPEDIKGRDILIRDDICSKGGTFYYAAKKLKEMGARNIYLFVSHCEKSIYDGQFGDDKMNLLTVDYEKKSIFGTTQHRKLIDHVFTTDSIYPFKSDENVTVFAMNVDYAENVCDCGCGCHCKEDK
;
A
#
# COMPACT_ATOMS: atom_id res chain seq x y z
N MET A 1 -12.20 17.58 -7.79
CA MET A 1 -13.17 16.48 -7.76
C MET A 1 -14.53 16.88 -8.34
N LYS A 2 -15.18 18.00 -7.94
CA LYS A 2 -16.52 18.41 -8.40
C LYS A 2 -16.69 18.40 -9.94
N TYR A 3 -15.88 19.14 -10.67
CA TYR A 3 -15.98 19.23 -12.14
C TYR A 3 -15.69 17.90 -12.85
N PHE A 4 -14.78 17.08 -12.31
CA PHE A 4 -14.51 15.75 -12.83
C PHE A 4 -15.74 14.85 -12.68
N ALA A 5 -16.39 14.87 -11.51
CA ALA A 5 -17.60 14.12 -11.26
C ALA A 5 -18.76 14.59 -12.16
N GLU A 6 -18.93 15.90 -12.37
CA GLU A 6 -19.92 16.46 -13.30
C GLU A 6 -19.69 15.96 -14.74
N MET A 7 -18.44 15.92 -15.19
CA MET A 7 -18.08 15.40 -16.51
C MET A 7 -18.44 13.91 -16.65
N ILE A 8 -18.05 13.07 -15.70
CA ILE A 8 -18.40 11.63 -15.71
C ILE A 8 -19.92 11.44 -15.67
N ASN A 9 -20.61 12.19 -14.80
CA ASN A 9 -22.06 12.10 -14.65
C ASN A 9 -22.82 12.55 -15.91
N SER A 10 -22.26 13.45 -16.72
CA SER A 10 -22.88 13.89 -17.97
C SER A 10 -22.86 12.83 -19.07
N LEU A 11 -21.98 11.81 -18.96
CA LEU A 11 -21.90 10.70 -19.90
C LEU A 11 -23.00 9.66 -19.67
N ASN A 12 -23.76 9.75 -18.57
CA ASN A 12 -24.91 8.91 -18.23
C ASN A 12 -24.62 7.39 -18.30
N PHE A 13 -23.46 6.97 -17.74
CA PHE A 13 -23.14 5.55 -17.62
C PHE A 13 -24.13 4.83 -16.70
N ASP A 14 -24.53 3.61 -17.06
CA ASP A 14 -25.36 2.74 -16.22
C ASP A 14 -24.64 2.30 -14.96
N ARG A 15 -23.32 2.07 -15.05
CA ARG A 15 -22.43 1.72 -13.93
C ARG A 15 -21.07 2.37 -14.09
N VAL A 16 -20.50 2.84 -12.98
CA VAL A 16 -19.13 3.34 -12.90
C VAL A 16 -18.40 2.56 -11.82
N PHE A 17 -17.36 1.83 -12.17
CA PHE A 17 -16.54 1.11 -11.22
C PHE A 17 -15.31 1.93 -10.89
N VAL A 18 -15.04 2.10 -9.58
CA VAL A 18 -13.87 2.83 -9.09
C VAL A 18 -13.11 1.94 -8.12
N VAL A 19 -11.85 1.64 -8.47
CA VAL A 19 -10.99 0.80 -7.65
C VAL A 19 -10.31 1.64 -6.58
N ASP A 20 -10.47 1.25 -5.33
CA ASP A 20 -9.78 1.78 -4.14
C ASP A 20 -9.59 3.31 -4.17
N PRO A 21 -10.68 4.10 -4.25
CA PRO A 21 -10.56 5.55 -4.34
C PRO A 21 -9.92 6.14 -3.08
N HIS A 22 -9.02 7.10 -3.27
CA HIS A 22 -8.34 7.80 -2.16
C HIS A 22 -9.32 8.44 -1.15
N SER A 23 -10.52 8.77 -1.58
CA SER A 23 -11.53 9.45 -0.74
C SER A 23 -12.94 8.93 -1.02
N SER A 24 -13.75 8.79 0.03
CA SER A 24 -15.19 8.49 -0.06
C SER A 24 -16.01 9.54 -0.84
N VAL A 25 -15.46 10.74 -1.04
CA VAL A 25 -16.06 11.79 -1.87
C VAL A 25 -16.31 11.31 -3.31
N VAL A 26 -15.49 10.40 -3.82
CA VAL A 26 -15.68 9.81 -5.17
C VAL A 26 -17.01 9.10 -5.24
N ALA A 27 -17.27 8.16 -4.34
CA ALA A 27 -18.53 7.42 -4.29
C ALA A 27 -19.75 8.32 -4.03
N ALA A 28 -19.56 9.41 -3.29
CA ALA A 28 -20.63 10.35 -2.97
C ALA A 28 -20.99 11.32 -4.13
N THR A 29 -20.09 11.48 -5.10
CA THR A 29 -20.25 12.50 -6.17
C THR A 29 -20.46 11.90 -7.56
N ILE A 30 -20.01 10.69 -7.82
CA ILE A 30 -20.21 9.98 -9.09
C ILE A 30 -21.51 9.17 -9.02
N LYS A 31 -22.43 9.38 -9.98
CA LYS A 31 -23.67 8.61 -10.10
C LYS A 31 -23.34 7.16 -10.48
N ASN A 32 -24.16 6.22 -9.99
CA ASN A 32 -24.03 4.79 -10.27
C ASN A 32 -22.63 4.23 -9.97
N CYS A 33 -21.95 4.83 -8.96
CA CYS A 33 -20.59 4.47 -8.58
C CYS A 33 -20.57 3.21 -7.73
N ASN A 34 -19.81 2.22 -8.18
CA ASN A 34 -19.52 0.99 -7.46
C ASN A 34 -18.04 0.99 -7.08
N VAL A 35 -17.74 0.98 -5.78
CA VAL A 35 -16.36 0.95 -5.30
C VAL A 35 -15.87 -0.48 -5.20
N ILE A 36 -14.81 -0.79 -5.92
CA ILE A 36 -14.11 -2.08 -5.83
C ILE A 36 -13.07 -1.98 -4.70
N ASN A 37 -13.27 -2.79 -3.68
CA ASN A 37 -12.38 -2.87 -2.52
C ASN A 37 -11.21 -3.82 -2.81
N THR A 38 -9.99 -3.41 -2.47
CA THR A 38 -8.77 -4.21 -2.68
C THR A 38 -8.41 -5.11 -1.50
N ASN A 39 -9.25 -5.25 -0.49
CA ASN A 39 -8.99 -6.08 0.68
C ASN A 39 -8.75 -7.56 0.32
N ILE A 40 -9.40 -8.07 -0.73
CA ILE A 40 -9.19 -9.45 -1.20
C ILE A 40 -7.72 -9.68 -1.59
N PHE A 41 -7.10 -8.74 -2.29
CA PHE A 41 -5.70 -8.85 -2.69
C PHE A 41 -4.76 -8.78 -1.47
N VAL A 42 -5.09 -7.94 -0.48
CA VAL A 42 -4.33 -7.88 0.78
C VAL A 42 -4.45 -9.20 1.55
N SER A 43 -5.63 -9.82 1.57
CA SER A 43 -5.81 -11.16 2.15
C SER A 43 -4.94 -12.19 1.44
N ASN A 44 -4.93 -12.19 0.10
CA ASN A 44 -4.07 -13.08 -0.68
C ASN A 44 -2.57 -12.86 -0.38
N VAL A 45 -2.13 -11.60 -0.24
CA VAL A 45 -0.75 -11.29 0.18
C VAL A 45 -0.44 -11.84 1.57
N LEU A 46 -1.36 -11.66 2.52
CA LEU A 46 -1.19 -12.20 3.88
C LEU A 46 -1.11 -13.72 3.86
N ASP A 47 -1.97 -14.39 3.10
CA ASP A 47 -1.97 -15.85 2.95
C ASP A 47 -0.65 -16.35 2.33
N MET A 48 -0.14 -15.68 1.29
CA MET A 48 1.17 -15.98 0.69
C MET A 48 2.30 -15.85 1.72
N LEU A 49 2.34 -14.73 2.45
CA LEU A 49 3.37 -14.49 3.47
C LEU A 49 3.28 -15.52 4.62
N ILE A 50 2.08 -15.84 5.07
CA ILE A 50 1.85 -16.85 6.14
C ILE A 50 2.27 -18.24 5.66
N HIS A 51 1.98 -18.62 4.41
CA HIS A 51 2.44 -19.87 3.81
C HIS A 51 3.98 -19.98 3.86
N ASP A 52 4.67 -18.86 3.66
CA ASP A 52 6.14 -18.79 3.74
C ASP A 52 6.66 -18.61 5.19
N GLY A 53 5.79 -18.80 6.19
CA GLY A 53 6.14 -18.71 7.62
C GLY A 53 6.31 -17.26 8.12
N ILE A 54 5.81 -16.27 7.39
CA ILE A 54 5.93 -14.84 7.68
C ILE A 54 4.61 -14.32 8.24
N THR A 55 4.64 -13.81 9.47
CA THR A 55 3.48 -13.15 10.11
C THR A 55 3.78 -11.65 10.25
N PRO A 56 3.39 -10.80 9.28
CA PRO A 56 3.77 -9.40 9.29
C PRO A 56 2.94 -8.57 10.27
N ILE A 57 3.50 -7.44 10.66
CA ILE A 57 2.75 -6.31 11.24
C ILE A 57 2.29 -5.44 10.07
N MET A 58 1.03 -5.04 10.04
CA MET A 58 0.55 -4.06 9.06
C MET A 58 1.07 -2.67 9.40
N PHE A 59 1.52 -1.93 8.40
CA PHE A 59 1.93 -0.55 8.57
C PHE A 59 1.22 0.37 7.58
N PHE A 60 0.64 1.45 8.08
CA PHE A 60 0.04 2.49 7.25
C PHE A 60 0.95 3.72 7.22
N PRO A 61 1.29 4.26 6.04
CA PRO A 61 2.24 5.38 5.93
C PRO A 61 1.79 6.67 6.61
N ASP A 62 0.48 6.82 6.81
CA ASP A 62 -0.11 7.93 7.52
C ASP A 62 -1.47 7.59 8.14
N GLU A 63 -2.01 8.54 8.90
CA GLU A 63 -3.30 8.40 9.59
C GLU A 63 -4.48 8.26 8.62
N GLY A 64 -4.39 8.85 7.42
CA GLY A 64 -5.41 8.73 6.38
C GLY A 64 -5.52 7.29 5.87
N ALA A 65 -4.39 6.67 5.53
CA ALA A 65 -4.33 5.27 5.14
C ALA A 65 -4.81 4.35 6.28
N MET A 66 -4.39 4.64 7.54
CA MET A 66 -4.85 3.89 8.71
C MET A 66 -6.37 3.95 8.84
N LYS A 67 -6.99 5.11 8.76
CA LYS A 67 -8.45 5.27 8.86
C LYS A 67 -9.22 4.56 7.75
N ARG A 68 -8.66 4.51 6.53
CA ARG A 68 -9.28 3.81 5.39
C ARG A 68 -9.22 2.29 5.53
N TYR A 69 -8.10 1.75 5.96
CA TYR A 69 -7.78 0.34 5.80
C TYR A 69 -7.73 -0.48 7.09
N SER A 70 -7.68 0.14 8.28
CA SER A 70 -7.57 -0.61 9.54
C SER A 70 -8.85 -1.34 9.93
N LYS A 71 -10.01 -0.93 9.39
CA LYS A 71 -11.29 -1.56 9.70
C LYS A 71 -11.31 -3.01 9.22
N GLY A 72 -11.48 -3.94 10.15
CA GLY A 72 -11.54 -5.38 9.86
C GLY A 72 -10.18 -6.09 9.81
N ILE A 73 -9.06 -5.38 9.99
CA ILE A 73 -7.74 -6.00 10.13
C ILE A 73 -7.64 -6.73 11.47
N LYS A 74 -7.26 -8.02 11.42
CA LYS A 74 -7.13 -8.89 12.61
C LYS A 74 -5.68 -9.07 13.08
N ILE A 75 -4.71 -8.52 12.36
CA ILE A 75 -3.29 -8.55 12.74
C ILE A 75 -2.87 -7.24 13.41
N PRO A 76 -1.80 -7.24 14.22
CA PRO A 76 -1.27 -6.00 14.78
C PRO A 76 -0.94 -4.98 13.71
N TYR A 77 -1.19 -3.70 13.99
CA TYR A 77 -0.84 -2.64 13.06
C TYR A 77 -0.23 -1.42 13.73
N ALA A 78 0.54 -0.68 12.95
CA ALA A 78 1.12 0.61 13.29
C ALA A 78 0.88 1.61 12.14
N PHE A 79 1.07 2.90 12.42
CA PHE A 79 0.98 3.92 11.38
C PHE A 79 1.98 5.05 11.59
N GLY A 80 2.29 5.73 10.49
CA GLY A 80 3.20 6.87 10.47
C GLY A 80 2.49 8.19 10.76
N VAL A 81 3.16 9.07 11.51
CA VAL A 81 2.77 10.47 11.70
C VAL A 81 3.90 11.33 11.18
N LYS A 82 3.66 12.05 10.07
CA LYS A 82 4.67 12.89 9.41
C LYS A 82 4.88 14.16 10.23
N LYS A 83 6.10 14.39 10.70
CA LYS A 83 6.52 15.69 11.25
C LYS A 83 6.83 16.63 10.10
N ARG A 84 6.14 17.76 10.04
CA ARG A 84 6.34 18.79 9.01
C ARG A 84 6.84 20.07 9.64
N GLU A 85 7.74 20.73 8.93
CA GLU A 85 8.13 22.10 9.27
C GLU A 85 6.98 23.07 8.96
N TRP A 86 6.62 23.89 9.92
CA TRP A 86 5.44 24.77 9.83
C TRP A 86 5.49 25.77 8.67
N GLY A 87 6.67 26.31 8.36
CA GLY A 87 6.82 27.36 7.35
C GLY A 87 6.90 26.84 5.91
N THR A 88 7.51 25.66 5.69
CA THR A 88 7.82 25.14 4.35
C THR A 88 7.00 23.90 3.99
N GLY A 89 6.33 23.28 4.98
CA GLY A 89 5.66 21.98 4.81
C GLY A 89 6.61 20.79 4.61
N ARG A 90 7.92 21.01 4.69
CA ARG A 90 8.95 19.99 4.52
C ARG A 90 8.81 18.91 5.59
N ILE A 91 8.93 17.64 5.16
CA ILE A 91 8.92 16.50 6.09
C ILE A 91 10.25 16.48 6.86
N LEU A 92 10.19 16.65 8.18
CA LEU A 92 11.32 16.60 9.09
C LEU A 92 11.59 15.20 9.62
N GLY A 93 10.57 14.32 9.58
CA GLY A 93 10.68 12.95 10.07
C GLY A 93 9.33 12.23 10.08
N LEU A 94 9.38 10.98 10.51
CA LEU A 94 8.24 10.10 10.68
C LEU A 94 8.27 9.52 12.09
N ASP A 95 7.20 9.74 12.86
CA ASP A 95 6.96 8.99 14.10
C ASP A 95 6.11 7.76 13.78
N VAL A 96 6.34 6.67 14.51
CA VAL A 96 5.55 5.44 14.40
C VAL A 96 4.67 5.33 15.63
N MET A 97 3.37 5.17 15.41
CA MET A 97 2.33 5.10 16.43
C MET A 97 1.59 3.76 16.35
N GLY A 98 0.89 3.40 17.44
CA GLY A 98 0.06 2.19 17.49
C GLY A 98 0.79 0.92 17.95
N ILE A 99 2.13 0.95 18.01
CA ILE A 99 2.95 -0.18 18.45
C ILE A 99 4.20 0.36 19.16
N LYS A 100 4.78 -0.42 20.06
CA LYS A 100 6.04 -0.05 20.70
C LYS A 100 7.23 -0.37 19.79
N PRO A 101 8.33 0.42 19.85
CA PRO A 101 9.52 0.18 19.03
C PRO A 101 10.12 -1.23 19.19
N GLU A 102 10.10 -1.76 20.41
CA GLU A 102 10.59 -3.11 20.73
C GLU A 102 9.81 -4.22 20.01
N ASP A 103 8.52 -4.00 19.73
CA ASP A 103 7.66 -4.97 19.05
C ASP A 103 7.88 -5.01 17.53
N ILE A 104 8.56 -4.00 16.97
CA ILE A 104 8.95 -3.96 15.54
C ILE A 104 10.26 -4.71 15.30
N LYS A 105 11.14 -4.74 16.32
CA LYS A 105 12.46 -5.35 16.16
C LYS A 105 12.38 -6.83 15.78
N GLY A 106 13.03 -7.18 14.66
CA GLY A 106 13.06 -8.55 14.13
C GLY A 106 11.77 -9.00 13.45
N ARG A 107 10.77 -8.13 13.35
CA ARG A 107 9.48 -8.44 12.71
C ARG A 107 9.46 -8.06 11.25
N ASP A 108 8.64 -8.77 10.50
CA ASP A 108 8.32 -8.43 9.12
C ASP A 108 7.17 -7.43 9.09
N ILE A 109 7.21 -6.52 8.13
CA ILE A 109 6.23 -5.44 8.00
C ILE A 109 5.58 -5.51 6.61
N LEU A 110 4.26 -5.38 6.56
CA LEU A 110 3.53 -5.15 5.31
C LEU A 110 3.00 -3.70 5.32
N ILE A 111 3.59 -2.85 4.51
CA ILE A 111 3.11 -1.49 4.29
C ILE A 111 1.91 -1.55 3.34
N ARG A 112 0.83 -0.80 3.64
CA ARG A 112 -0.37 -0.73 2.80
C ARG A 112 -0.77 0.71 2.53
N ASP A 113 -0.99 1.03 1.24
CA ASP A 113 -1.58 2.29 0.78
C ASP A 113 -2.37 2.10 -0.52
N ASP A 114 -2.97 3.18 -1.05
CA ASP A 114 -3.72 3.17 -2.31
C ASP A 114 -2.80 3.31 -3.53
N ILE A 115 -1.82 4.21 -3.51
CA ILE A 115 -1.03 4.53 -4.70
C ILE A 115 0.48 4.64 -4.42
N CYS A 116 1.27 4.11 -5.35
CA CYS A 116 2.70 4.34 -5.43
C CYS A 116 3.05 4.97 -6.79
N SER A 117 3.58 6.19 -6.76
CA SER A 117 4.27 6.80 -7.89
C SER A 117 5.77 6.51 -7.74
N LYS A 118 6.62 7.51 -7.52
CA LYS A 118 8.08 7.31 -7.33
C LYS A 118 8.47 6.65 -5.99
N GLY A 119 7.51 6.49 -5.07
CA GLY A 119 7.71 5.76 -3.82
C GLY A 119 8.31 6.54 -2.66
N GLY A 120 8.39 7.89 -2.72
CA GLY A 120 9.00 8.69 -1.66
C GLY A 120 8.42 8.45 -0.27
N THR A 121 7.10 8.34 -0.15
CA THR A 121 6.44 8.03 1.13
C THR A 121 6.91 6.70 1.70
N PHE A 122 7.02 5.67 0.85
CA PHE A 122 7.41 4.32 1.26
C PHE A 122 8.90 4.22 1.56
N TYR A 123 9.75 4.96 0.83
CA TYR A 123 11.16 5.06 1.13
C TYR A 123 11.42 5.56 2.56
N TYR A 124 10.82 6.68 2.96
CA TYR A 124 11.00 7.23 4.30
C TYR A 124 10.38 6.35 5.38
N ALA A 125 9.21 5.75 5.11
CA ALA A 125 8.57 4.82 6.03
C ALA A 125 9.42 3.57 6.24
N ALA A 126 9.89 2.93 5.16
CA ALA A 126 10.72 1.75 5.24
C ALA A 126 12.06 2.02 5.92
N LYS A 127 12.71 3.15 5.60
CA LYS A 127 13.94 3.56 6.28
C LYS A 127 13.74 3.67 7.79
N LYS A 128 12.67 4.34 8.23
CA LYS A 128 12.34 4.46 9.65
C LYS A 128 12.10 3.10 10.31
N LEU A 129 11.36 2.22 9.66
CA LEU A 129 11.07 0.87 10.16
C LEU A 129 12.35 0.01 10.24
N LYS A 130 13.25 0.09 9.24
CA LYS A 130 14.56 -0.59 9.29
C LYS A 130 15.45 -0.02 10.42
N GLU A 131 15.43 1.29 10.67
CA GLU A 131 16.10 1.91 11.84
C GLU A 131 15.57 1.37 13.17
N MET A 132 14.26 1.08 13.25
CA MET A 132 13.64 0.45 14.42
C MET A 132 13.90 -1.07 14.50
N GLY A 133 14.60 -1.63 13.51
CA GLY A 133 15.03 -3.03 13.50
C GLY A 133 14.08 -3.99 12.80
N ALA A 134 13.16 -3.52 11.97
CA ALA A 134 12.34 -4.40 11.12
C ALA A 134 13.21 -5.35 10.28
N ARG A 135 12.75 -6.60 10.11
CA ARG A 135 13.47 -7.64 9.37
C ARG A 135 13.28 -7.44 7.87
N ASN A 136 12.12 -7.78 7.35
CA ASN A 136 11.76 -7.58 5.96
C ASN A 136 10.60 -6.59 5.86
N ILE A 137 10.54 -5.86 4.75
CA ILE A 137 9.49 -4.89 4.48
C ILE A 137 8.87 -5.20 3.13
N TYR A 138 7.59 -5.46 3.15
CA TYR A 138 6.74 -5.68 1.99
C TYR A 138 5.86 -4.46 1.78
N LEU A 139 5.51 -4.18 0.54
CA LEU A 139 4.62 -3.10 0.17
C LEU A 139 3.43 -3.64 -0.62
N PHE A 140 2.21 -3.33 -0.20
CA PHE A 140 1.02 -3.47 -1.03
C PHE A 140 0.46 -2.10 -1.36
N VAL A 141 0.24 -1.84 -2.64
CA VAL A 141 -0.48 -0.67 -3.15
C VAL A 141 -1.48 -1.10 -4.22
N SER A 142 -2.69 -0.55 -4.17
CA SER A 142 -3.71 -0.85 -5.18
C SER A 142 -3.31 -0.35 -6.56
N HIS A 143 -2.69 0.82 -6.62
CA HIS A 143 -2.27 1.49 -7.86
C HIS A 143 -0.76 1.73 -7.84
N CYS A 144 -0.04 1.14 -8.78
CA CYS A 144 1.40 1.34 -8.91
C CYS A 144 1.72 1.95 -10.27
N GLU A 145 2.29 3.14 -10.27
CA GLU A 145 2.72 3.80 -11.51
C GLU A 145 4.07 3.24 -11.99
N LYS A 146 4.30 3.31 -13.30
CA LYS A 146 5.60 3.00 -13.91
C LYS A 146 6.75 3.79 -13.29
N SER A 147 6.48 4.97 -12.75
CA SER A 147 7.46 5.85 -12.11
C SER A 147 8.13 5.26 -10.86
N ILE A 148 7.68 4.10 -10.36
CA ILE A 148 8.38 3.33 -9.31
C ILE A 148 9.82 2.96 -9.72
N TYR A 149 10.09 2.86 -11.03
CA TYR A 149 11.40 2.58 -11.60
C TYR A 149 12.28 3.83 -11.77
N ASP A 150 11.74 5.04 -11.53
CA ASP A 150 12.51 6.27 -11.63
C ASP A 150 13.47 6.38 -10.45
N GLY A 151 14.75 6.52 -10.73
CA GLY A 151 15.77 6.68 -9.72
C GLY A 151 15.72 8.06 -9.07
N GLN A 152 15.62 8.09 -7.73
CA GLN A 152 15.63 9.34 -6.94
C GLN A 152 16.19 9.19 -5.54
N PHE A 153 16.57 7.98 -5.10
CA PHE A 153 17.00 7.70 -3.73
C PHE A 153 18.49 7.44 -3.66
N GLY A 154 19.12 7.96 -2.60
CA GLY A 154 20.56 7.87 -2.39
C GLY A 154 21.36 8.70 -3.40
N ASP A 155 22.68 8.64 -3.24
CA ASP A 155 23.64 9.37 -4.11
C ASP A 155 23.64 8.79 -5.53
N ASP A 156 23.41 7.48 -5.67
CA ASP A 156 23.37 6.75 -6.94
C ASP A 156 22.03 6.83 -7.67
N LYS A 157 21.08 7.63 -7.14
CA LYS A 157 19.74 7.79 -7.71
C LYS A 157 19.02 6.47 -7.98
N MET A 158 19.09 5.53 -7.04
CA MET A 158 18.41 4.25 -7.12
C MET A 158 16.89 4.42 -7.06
N ASN A 159 16.14 3.48 -7.67
CA ASN A 159 14.69 3.45 -7.55
C ASN A 159 14.23 2.70 -6.27
N LEU A 160 12.92 2.71 -5.99
CA LEU A 160 12.38 2.09 -4.78
C LEU A 160 12.64 0.58 -4.69
N LEU A 161 12.70 -0.12 -5.81
CA LEU A 161 12.88 -1.58 -5.89
C LEU A 161 14.33 -2.02 -5.71
N THR A 162 15.29 -1.11 -5.93
CA THR A 162 16.72 -1.40 -5.93
C THR A 162 17.49 -0.69 -4.81
N VAL A 163 16.87 0.30 -4.15
CA VAL A 163 17.55 1.04 -3.09
C VAL A 163 17.82 0.16 -1.88
N ASP A 164 19.05 0.21 -1.38
CA ASP A 164 19.51 -0.55 -0.25
C ASP A 164 19.42 0.22 1.07
N TYR A 165 19.28 -0.53 2.15
CA TYR A 165 19.48 -0.07 3.51
C TYR A 165 20.82 -0.59 4.05
N GLU A 166 21.71 0.32 4.37
CA GLU A 166 23.00 -0.01 4.97
C GLU A 166 22.87 -0.13 6.48
N LYS A 167 23.17 -1.28 7.01
CA LYS A 167 23.28 -1.50 8.45
C LYS A 167 24.75 -1.71 8.82
N LYS A 168 25.32 -0.74 9.54
CA LYS A 168 26.66 -0.88 10.12
C LYS A 168 26.59 -1.77 11.37
N SER A 169 27.34 -2.85 11.37
CA SER A 169 27.55 -3.68 12.55
C SER A 169 28.47 -2.94 13.56
N ILE A 170 28.34 -3.28 14.84
CA ILE A 170 29.28 -2.84 15.89
C ILE A 170 30.73 -3.27 15.61
N PHE A 171 30.93 -4.28 14.76
CA PHE A 171 32.24 -4.76 14.32
C PHE A 171 32.74 -4.10 13.03
N GLY A 172 32.09 -3.02 12.57
CA GLY A 172 32.50 -2.26 11.38
C GLY A 172 32.12 -2.86 10.03
N THR A 173 31.44 -4.02 10.00
CA THR A 173 30.93 -4.61 8.76
C THR A 173 29.64 -3.92 8.33
N THR A 174 29.54 -3.53 7.05
CA THR A 174 28.32 -2.99 6.45
C THR A 174 27.54 -4.13 5.79
N GLN A 175 26.30 -4.29 6.16
CA GLN A 175 25.37 -5.20 5.48
C GLN A 175 24.44 -4.38 4.59
N HIS A 176 24.41 -4.72 3.31
CA HIS A 176 23.47 -4.16 2.34
C HIS A 176 22.24 -5.07 2.27
N ARG A 177 21.07 -4.50 2.41
CA ARG A 177 19.78 -5.20 2.26
C ARG A 177 18.82 -4.31 1.51
N LYS A 178 17.97 -4.88 0.67
CA LYS A 178 16.89 -4.10 0.06
C LYS A 178 16.11 -3.34 1.13
N LEU A 179 15.77 -2.11 0.82
CA LEU A 179 14.94 -1.30 1.72
C LEU A 179 13.51 -1.83 1.76
N ILE A 180 12.97 -2.20 0.58
CA ILE A 180 11.70 -2.91 0.41
C ILE A 180 12.00 -4.25 -0.26
N ASP A 181 11.63 -5.33 0.39
CA ASP A 181 12.01 -6.68 -0.04
C ASP A 181 11.13 -7.15 -1.21
N HIS A 182 9.83 -6.77 -1.25
CA HIS A 182 8.94 -7.10 -2.35
C HIS A 182 7.74 -6.14 -2.41
N VAL A 183 7.21 -5.92 -3.61
CA VAL A 183 6.03 -5.09 -3.88
C VAL A 183 4.90 -5.94 -4.43
N PHE A 184 3.69 -5.75 -3.91
CA PHE A 184 2.46 -6.34 -4.40
C PHE A 184 1.55 -5.22 -4.91
N THR A 185 0.98 -5.38 -6.09
CA THR A 185 0.08 -4.40 -6.69
C THR A 185 -0.97 -5.06 -7.57
N THR A 186 -1.87 -4.28 -8.12
CA THR A 186 -2.82 -4.74 -9.14
C THR A 186 -2.42 -4.21 -10.54
N ASP A 187 -3.00 -4.78 -11.56
CA ASP A 187 -2.84 -4.32 -12.96
C ASP A 187 -3.72 -3.10 -13.30
N SER A 188 -4.28 -2.41 -12.30
CA SER A 188 -5.15 -1.24 -12.51
C SER A 188 -4.51 -0.14 -13.34
N ILE A 189 -3.23 0.18 -13.05
CA ILE A 189 -2.41 1.15 -13.80
C ILE A 189 -0.97 0.67 -14.01
N TYR A 190 -0.59 -0.46 -13.41
CA TYR A 190 0.76 -1.02 -13.54
C TYR A 190 0.91 -1.71 -14.89
N PRO A 191 1.85 -1.27 -15.76
CA PRO A 191 1.88 -1.70 -17.16
C PRO A 191 2.66 -3.00 -17.41
N PHE A 192 3.26 -3.58 -16.35
CA PHE A 192 4.14 -4.73 -16.47
C PHE A 192 3.51 -5.98 -15.85
N LYS A 193 4.08 -7.15 -16.19
CA LYS A 193 3.76 -8.42 -15.51
C LYS A 193 4.55 -8.54 -14.22
N SER A 194 4.18 -9.54 -13.40
CA SER A 194 4.96 -9.92 -12.22
C SER A 194 6.41 -10.28 -12.59
N ASP A 195 7.33 -9.89 -11.70
CA ASP A 195 8.75 -10.20 -11.78
C ASP A 195 9.30 -10.60 -10.39
N GLU A 196 10.61 -10.65 -10.24
CA GLU A 196 11.27 -11.01 -8.97
C GLU A 196 11.05 -10.00 -7.82
N ASN A 197 10.70 -8.75 -8.16
CA ASN A 197 10.52 -7.65 -7.20
C ASN A 197 9.06 -7.25 -7.02
N VAL A 198 8.20 -7.56 -7.99
CA VAL A 198 6.81 -7.11 -8.03
C VAL A 198 5.86 -8.25 -8.38
N THR A 199 4.89 -8.51 -7.53
CA THR A 199 3.76 -9.40 -7.83
C THR A 199 2.55 -8.56 -8.23
N VAL A 200 1.96 -8.87 -9.39
CA VAL A 200 0.81 -8.16 -9.95
C VAL A 200 -0.44 -9.05 -9.92
N PHE A 201 -1.47 -8.59 -9.24
CA PHE A 201 -2.78 -9.26 -9.21
C PHE A 201 -3.66 -8.73 -10.35
N ALA A 202 -4.26 -9.64 -11.10
CA ALA A 202 -5.19 -9.28 -12.16
C ALA A 202 -6.51 -8.77 -11.56
N MET A 203 -6.96 -7.60 -12.01
CA MET A 203 -8.26 -7.02 -11.70
C MET A 203 -9.29 -7.53 -12.72
N ASN A 204 -9.77 -8.78 -12.55
CA ASN A 204 -10.83 -9.29 -13.40
C ASN A 204 -12.14 -8.53 -13.13
N VAL A 205 -12.75 -7.97 -14.16
CA VAL A 205 -14.02 -7.22 -14.06
C VAL A 205 -15.14 -8.11 -13.53
N ASP A 206 -15.06 -9.42 -13.73
CA ASP A 206 -15.99 -10.43 -13.20
C ASP A 206 -16.05 -10.43 -11.66
N TYR A 207 -15.00 -10.00 -10.96
CA TYR A 207 -15.03 -9.81 -9.51
C TYR A 207 -15.97 -8.67 -9.08
N ALA A 208 -16.15 -7.66 -9.93
CA ALA A 208 -17.01 -6.52 -9.63
C ALA A 208 -18.52 -6.87 -9.67
N GLU A 209 -18.88 -7.87 -10.43
CA GLU A 209 -20.28 -8.32 -10.54
C GLU A 209 -20.70 -9.28 -9.42
N ASN A 210 -19.73 -9.93 -8.76
CA ASN A 210 -19.98 -10.94 -7.72
C ASN A 210 -19.79 -10.44 -6.28
N VAL A 211 -19.44 -9.17 -6.09
CA VAL A 211 -19.35 -8.57 -4.74
C VAL A 211 -20.74 -8.13 -4.33
N CYS A 212 -21.37 -8.87 -3.43
CA CYS A 212 -22.64 -8.45 -2.84
C CYS A 212 -22.42 -7.18 -1.99
N ASP A 213 -23.39 -6.27 -1.98
CA ASP A 213 -23.40 -5.02 -1.20
C ASP A 213 -23.36 -5.22 0.33
N CYS A 214 -23.35 -6.46 0.81
CA CYS A 214 -23.43 -6.78 2.23
C CYS A 214 -22.11 -6.51 3.02
N GLY A 215 -21.00 -6.19 2.34
CA GLY A 215 -19.70 -5.95 2.98
C GLY A 215 -19.11 -7.13 3.77
N CYS A 216 -19.68 -8.34 3.63
CA CYS A 216 -19.31 -9.52 4.41
C CYS A 216 -18.23 -10.39 3.76
N GLY A 217 -17.82 -10.12 2.49
CA GLY A 217 -16.85 -10.94 1.77
C GLY A 217 -17.31 -12.35 1.39
N CYS A 218 -18.62 -12.64 1.50
CA CYS A 218 -19.18 -13.94 1.11
C CYS A 218 -19.63 -13.94 -0.36
N HIS A 219 -19.45 -15.07 -1.04
CA HIS A 219 -20.06 -15.33 -2.33
C HIS A 219 -21.53 -15.69 -2.11
N CYS A 220 -22.44 -14.72 -2.22
CA CYS A 220 -23.86 -15.02 -2.27
C CYS A 220 -24.16 -15.62 -3.65
N LYS A 221 -24.19 -16.94 -3.75
CA LYS A 221 -24.84 -17.60 -4.88
C LYS A 221 -26.32 -17.31 -4.78
N GLU A 222 -26.89 -16.66 -5.77
CA GLU A 222 -28.33 -16.69 -5.99
C GLU A 222 -28.68 -18.13 -6.38
N ASP A 223 -29.28 -18.89 -5.45
CA ASP A 223 -30.05 -20.09 -5.78
C ASP A 223 -31.27 -19.62 -6.52
N LYS A 224 -31.32 -19.90 -7.82
CA LYS A 224 -32.51 -19.93 -8.63
C LYS A 224 -33.02 -21.35 -8.70
#